data_e242e968913db4f3cb6a82d5c6277424
#
_entry.id   e242e968913db4f3cb6a82d5c6277424
#
_cell.length_a   1.000
_cell.length_b   1.000
_cell.length_c   1.000
_cell.angle_alpha   90.00
_cell.angle_beta   90.00
_cell.angle_gamma   90.00
#
_symmetry.space_group_name_H-M   'P 1'
#
loop_
_entity.id
_entity.type
_entity.pdbx_description
1 polymer ?
#
loop_
_entity_poly.entity_id
_entity_poly.type
_entity_poly.pdbx_seq_one_letter_code
_entity_poly.pdbx_strand_id
1 'polypeptide(L)'
;MQRCKAVMGPRATQPCGTVSPSVPTTPLISISRELARQVAGMRFAAPVSHVYLPLDYAAVPHEAYLRRYGQPPRRVVLVGMNPGPFGMAQTGVPFGDVTMVRDWLGLNGTVGKPGSEHPKRPVMGFGCPRSEVSGTRLWGWARDRFGAPAGFFAMFFVANYCPLAFFEASGRNRTPDKLPAGEQAPLFAACDEALRRLVDVMQPTHVVGVGSFAFKRARIALDGFDVVVGTILHPSPASPMANRGWAAAASHQLAALGIGMVG
;
A
#
# COMPACT_ATOMS: atom_id res chain seq x y z
N MET A 1 46.41 -69.10 -4.15
CA MET A 1 46.05 -68.00 -5.05
C MET A 1 44.55 -67.71 -4.98
N GLN A 2 44.12 -66.78 -4.14
CA GLN A 2 42.73 -66.37 -4.03
C GLN A 2 42.64 -64.91 -4.31
N ARG A 3 41.89 -64.56 -5.36
CA ARG A 3 41.66 -63.16 -5.79
C ARG A 3 40.58 -62.51 -4.96
N CYS A 4 40.90 -61.43 -4.26
CA CYS A 4 39.89 -60.54 -3.65
C CYS A 4 39.16 -59.77 -4.72
N LYS A 5 37.81 -59.90 -4.75
CA LYS A 5 36.91 -59.04 -5.53
C LYS A 5 36.56 -57.84 -4.65
N ALA A 6 36.90 -56.64 -5.10
CA ALA A 6 36.44 -55.35 -4.51
C ALA A 6 34.96 -55.15 -4.89
N VAL A 7 34.11 -54.96 -3.88
CA VAL A 7 32.70 -54.58 -4.03
C VAL A 7 32.64 -53.04 -4.04
N MET A 8 32.25 -52.46 -5.21
CA MET A 8 31.93 -51.06 -5.29
C MET A 8 30.53 -50.81 -4.70
N GLY A 9 30.44 -50.01 -3.66
CA GLY A 9 29.19 -49.53 -3.08
C GLY A 9 28.53 -48.44 -3.95
N PRO A 10 27.21 -48.23 -3.87
CA PRO A 10 26.47 -47.28 -4.72
C PRO A 10 26.81 -45.84 -4.34
N ARG A 11 27.11 -45.04 -5.36
CA ARG A 11 27.27 -43.57 -5.25
C ARG A 11 25.95 -42.97 -4.80
N ALA A 12 25.95 -42.21 -3.71
CA ALA A 12 24.85 -41.37 -3.29
C ALA A 12 24.65 -40.24 -4.31
N THR A 13 23.50 -40.26 -4.96
CA THR A 13 23.02 -39.13 -5.79
C THR A 13 22.59 -38.00 -4.87
N GLN A 14 23.27 -36.86 -4.95
CA GLN A 14 22.82 -35.59 -4.31
C GLN A 14 21.47 -35.17 -4.89
N PRO A 15 20.53 -34.70 -4.07
CA PRO A 15 19.28 -34.15 -4.58
C PRO A 15 19.56 -32.83 -5.29
N CYS A 16 19.14 -32.78 -6.55
CA CYS A 16 19.09 -31.57 -7.36
C CYS A 16 18.18 -30.54 -6.67
N GLY A 17 18.77 -29.50 -6.12
CA GLY A 17 18.04 -28.39 -5.53
C GLY A 17 17.16 -27.72 -6.60
N THR A 18 15.84 -27.89 -6.50
CA THR A 18 14.88 -27.15 -7.30
C THR A 18 14.95 -25.69 -6.92
N VAL A 19 15.67 -24.89 -7.72
CA VAL A 19 15.61 -23.44 -7.65
C VAL A 19 14.19 -23.04 -8.11
N SER A 20 13.34 -22.68 -7.16
CA SER A 20 12.05 -22.08 -7.50
C SER A 20 12.29 -20.85 -8.39
N PRO A 21 11.59 -20.71 -9.52
CA PRO A 21 11.77 -19.57 -10.41
C PRO A 21 11.50 -18.28 -9.60
N SER A 22 12.49 -17.40 -9.52
CA SER A 22 12.35 -16.10 -8.88
C SER A 22 11.26 -15.32 -9.62
N VAL A 23 10.17 -15.01 -8.92
CA VAL A 23 9.07 -14.21 -9.49
C VAL A 23 9.64 -12.84 -9.90
N PRO A 24 9.44 -12.38 -11.16
CA PRO A 24 10.02 -11.14 -11.64
C PRO A 24 9.65 -9.94 -10.75
N THR A 25 10.65 -9.17 -10.38
CA THR A 25 10.49 -7.94 -9.61
C THR A 25 10.09 -6.81 -10.56
N THR A 26 8.92 -6.18 -10.34
CA THR A 26 8.51 -5.00 -11.11
C THR A 26 9.16 -3.73 -10.54
N PRO A 27 9.25 -2.62 -11.32
CA PRO A 27 9.78 -1.35 -10.82
C PRO A 27 9.07 -0.88 -9.54
N LEU A 28 7.75 -1.02 -9.44
CA LEU A 28 6.99 -0.64 -8.24
C LEU A 28 7.34 -1.49 -7.02
N ILE A 29 7.61 -2.77 -7.20
CA ILE A 29 8.09 -3.63 -6.11
C ILE A 29 9.45 -3.17 -5.63
N SER A 30 10.35 -2.82 -6.55
CA SER A 30 11.68 -2.29 -6.19
C SER A 30 11.56 -0.99 -5.40
N ILE A 31 10.69 -0.06 -5.82
CA ILE A 31 10.43 1.20 -5.10
C ILE A 31 9.86 0.93 -3.70
N SER A 32 8.88 0.03 -3.60
CA SER A 32 8.27 -0.34 -2.32
C SER A 32 9.27 -0.96 -1.34
N ARG A 33 10.11 -1.88 -1.82
CA ARG A 33 11.15 -2.51 -0.99
C ARG A 33 12.23 -1.51 -0.55
N GLU A 34 12.60 -0.57 -1.42
CA GLU A 34 13.55 0.49 -1.08
C GLU A 34 12.98 1.40 0.00
N LEU A 35 11.74 1.89 -0.18
CA LEU A 35 11.04 2.70 0.82
C LEU A 35 10.95 1.96 2.16
N ALA A 36 10.59 0.68 2.15
CA ALA A 36 10.53 -0.13 3.37
C ALA A 36 11.88 -0.18 4.09
N ARG A 37 12.99 -0.38 3.37
CA ARG A 37 14.34 -0.38 3.95
C ARG A 37 14.73 0.98 4.55
N GLN A 38 14.40 2.07 3.87
CA GLN A 38 14.73 3.44 4.33
C GLN A 38 14.01 3.80 5.62
N VAL A 39 12.76 3.35 5.80
CA VAL A 39 11.95 3.71 6.98
C VAL A 39 12.04 2.70 8.13
N ALA A 40 12.52 1.48 7.90
CA ALA A 40 12.55 0.40 8.90
C ALA A 40 13.36 0.73 10.16
N GLY A 41 14.41 1.53 10.01
CA GLY A 41 15.29 1.95 11.13
C GLY A 41 14.85 3.22 11.85
N MET A 42 13.81 3.90 11.38
CA MET A 42 13.39 5.17 11.96
C MET A 42 12.81 4.99 13.35
N ARG A 43 13.09 5.96 14.23
CA ARG A 43 12.61 5.99 15.61
C ARG A 43 11.66 7.17 15.80
N PHE A 44 10.63 6.97 16.60
CA PHE A 44 9.61 7.96 16.87
C PHE A 44 9.40 8.08 18.38
N ALA A 45 9.37 9.32 18.87
CA ALA A 45 9.22 9.63 20.28
C ALA A 45 7.76 9.49 20.76
N ALA A 46 7.58 9.51 22.06
CA ALA A 46 6.25 9.61 22.66
C ALA A 46 5.46 10.78 22.04
N PRO A 47 4.15 10.63 21.82
CA PRO A 47 3.28 9.56 22.29
C PRO A 47 3.20 8.32 21.39
N VAL A 48 4.03 8.21 20.32
CA VAL A 48 4.10 6.98 19.50
C VAL A 48 4.73 5.87 20.33
N SER A 49 4.04 4.76 20.47
CA SER A 49 4.51 3.59 21.22
C SER A 49 4.77 2.38 20.30
N HIS A 50 4.04 2.28 19.20
CA HIS A 50 4.18 1.19 18.23
C HIS A 50 4.12 1.74 16.81
N VAL A 51 4.96 1.19 15.95
CA VAL A 51 5.04 1.53 14.52
C VAL A 51 4.92 0.25 13.72
N TYR A 52 4.00 0.24 12.74
CA TYR A 52 3.82 -0.89 11.84
C TYR A 52 4.29 -0.54 10.44
N LEU A 53 4.99 -1.48 9.81
CA LEU A 53 5.46 -1.38 8.42
C LEU A 53 4.83 -2.51 7.59
N PRO A 54 3.61 -2.34 7.06
CA PRO A 54 2.95 -3.38 6.25
C PRO A 54 3.72 -3.81 5.01
N LEU A 55 4.59 -2.95 4.47
CA LEU A 55 5.44 -3.29 3.33
C LEU A 55 6.44 -4.41 3.64
N ASP A 56 6.71 -4.67 4.91
CA ASP A 56 7.55 -5.76 5.40
C ASP A 56 6.69 -6.99 5.75
N TYR A 57 5.93 -6.94 6.83
CA TYR A 57 5.22 -8.12 7.33
C TYR A 57 4.02 -8.55 6.46
N ALA A 58 3.47 -7.68 5.62
CA ALA A 58 2.43 -7.97 4.64
C ALA A 58 2.94 -7.85 3.20
N ALA A 59 4.24 -8.09 2.97
CA ALA A 59 4.87 -7.99 1.65
C ALA A 59 4.20 -8.90 0.60
N VAL A 60 3.79 -10.11 0.98
CA VAL A 60 3.18 -11.07 0.03
C VAL A 60 1.95 -10.50 -0.65
N PRO A 61 0.88 -10.11 0.06
CA PRO A 61 -0.29 -9.52 -0.59
C PRO A 61 -0.01 -8.12 -1.17
N HIS A 62 0.89 -7.33 -0.56
CA HIS A 62 1.29 -6.04 -1.12
C HIS A 62 1.94 -6.18 -2.50
N GLU A 63 2.91 -7.06 -2.64
CA GLU A 63 3.58 -7.30 -3.92
C GLU A 63 2.65 -7.96 -4.95
N ALA A 64 1.71 -8.81 -4.50
CA ALA A 64 0.67 -9.36 -5.37
C ALA A 64 -0.22 -8.23 -5.94
N TYR A 65 -0.58 -7.24 -5.10
CA TYR A 65 -1.28 -6.04 -5.55
C TYR A 65 -0.48 -5.26 -6.59
N LEU A 66 0.81 -5.01 -6.34
CA LEU A 66 1.69 -4.29 -7.27
C LEU A 66 1.87 -5.03 -8.59
N ARG A 67 2.05 -6.35 -8.57
CA ARG A 67 2.19 -7.17 -9.79
C ARG A 67 0.91 -7.16 -10.61
N ARG A 68 -0.24 -7.33 -9.97
CA ARG A 68 -1.52 -7.49 -10.67
C ARG A 68 -2.05 -6.16 -11.21
N TYR A 69 -1.91 -5.08 -10.46
CA TYR A 69 -2.56 -3.80 -10.74
C TYR A 69 -1.59 -2.64 -11.01
N GLY A 70 -0.32 -2.81 -10.71
CA GLY A 70 0.72 -1.79 -10.88
C GLY A 70 1.37 -1.77 -12.27
N GLN A 71 0.68 -2.19 -13.32
CA GLN A 71 1.21 -2.14 -14.69
C GLN A 71 1.04 -0.73 -15.27
N PRO A 72 2.15 -0.07 -15.67
CA PRO A 72 2.08 1.26 -16.29
C PRO A 72 1.60 1.18 -17.75
N PRO A 73 1.16 2.32 -18.36
CA PRO A 73 0.88 3.58 -17.69
C PRO A 73 -0.46 3.58 -16.96
N ARG A 74 -0.67 4.58 -16.07
CA ARG A 74 -1.97 4.83 -15.43
C ARG A 74 -2.27 6.31 -15.48
N ARG A 75 -3.42 6.68 -16.04
CA ARG A 75 -3.82 8.09 -16.21
C ARG A 75 -3.92 8.83 -14.88
N VAL A 76 -4.39 8.18 -13.82
CA VAL A 76 -4.65 8.80 -12.52
C VAL A 76 -4.02 7.96 -11.40
N VAL A 77 -3.22 8.60 -10.54
CA VAL A 77 -2.75 8.00 -9.29
C VAL A 77 -3.48 8.65 -8.11
N LEU A 78 -4.26 7.85 -7.38
CA LEU A 78 -4.88 8.25 -6.12
C LEU A 78 -3.90 7.99 -4.97
N VAL A 79 -3.57 9.03 -4.20
CA VAL A 79 -2.60 8.92 -3.10
C VAL A 79 -3.29 9.12 -1.76
N GLY A 80 -3.33 8.08 -0.93
CA GLY A 80 -3.75 8.15 0.46
C GLY A 80 -2.64 8.64 1.39
N MET A 81 -2.96 8.85 2.66
CA MET A 81 -1.99 9.32 3.67
C MET A 81 -1.06 8.21 4.13
N ASN A 82 -1.58 7.24 4.87
CA ASN A 82 -0.84 6.15 5.50
C ASN A 82 -1.75 4.96 5.86
N PRO A 83 -1.20 3.80 6.27
CA PRO A 83 -1.99 2.62 6.59
C PRO A 83 -3.01 2.85 7.70
N GLY A 84 -4.27 2.49 7.43
CA GLY A 84 -5.30 2.38 8.45
C GLY A 84 -5.18 1.06 9.23
N PRO A 85 -5.59 1.04 10.53
CA PRO A 85 -5.38 -0.10 11.43
C PRO A 85 -6.14 -1.38 11.04
N PHE A 86 -7.26 -1.25 10.34
CA PHE A 86 -8.10 -2.38 9.91
C PHE A 86 -8.08 -2.59 8.38
N GLY A 87 -7.31 -1.75 7.69
CA GLY A 87 -7.10 -1.77 6.25
C GLY A 87 -5.71 -2.25 5.87
N MET A 88 -4.88 -1.35 5.35
CA MET A 88 -3.54 -1.70 4.87
C MET A 88 -2.66 -2.32 5.96
N ALA A 89 -2.84 -1.97 7.24
CA ALA A 89 -2.13 -2.63 8.33
C ALA A 89 -2.45 -4.13 8.44
N GLN A 90 -3.60 -4.58 7.93
CA GLN A 90 -3.99 -5.99 7.89
C GLN A 90 -3.64 -6.67 6.56
N THR A 91 -3.79 -5.98 5.44
CA THR A 91 -3.76 -6.60 4.11
C THR A 91 -2.54 -6.23 3.27
N GLY A 92 -1.76 -5.22 3.68
CA GLY A 92 -0.69 -4.66 2.85
C GLY A 92 -1.18 -3.83 1.65
N VAL A 93 -2.48 -3.80 1.36
CA VAL A 93 -3.06 -3.07 0.22
C VAL A 93 -3.53 -1.67 0.65
N PRO A 94 -3.23 -0.60 -0.11
CA PRO A 94 -3.73 0.74 0.20
C PRO A 94 -5.26 0.77 0.33
N PHE A 95 -5.80 1.41 1.38
CA PHE A 95 -7.23 1.39 1.72
C PHE A 95 -7.81 -0.02 1.87
N GLY A 96 -6.99 -1.00 2.21
CA GLY A 96 -7.24 -2.43 2.03
C GLY A 96 -8.22 -3.05 3.03
N ASP A 97 -9.48 -2.63 3.05
CA ASP A 97 -10.55 -3.39 3.73
C ASP A 97 -10.49 -4.87 3.32
N VAL A 98 -10.51 -5.78 4.31
CA VAL A 98 -10.28 -7.21 4.08
C VAL A 98 -11.26 -7.81 3.06
N THR A 99 -12.54 -7.50 3.20
CA THR A 99 -13.57 -8.02 2.29
C THR A 99 -13.35 -7.52 0.87
N MET A 100 -13.08 -6.22 0.72
CA MET A 100 -12.87 -5.63 -0.60
C MET A 100 -11.58 -6.16 -1.27
N VAL A 101 -10.51 -6.36 -0.51
CA VAL A 101 -9.25 -6.90 -1.03
C VAL A 101 -9.40 -8.36 -1.44
N ARG A 102 -10.03 -9.17 -0.59
CA ARG A 102 -10.21 -10.61 -0.84
C ARG A 102 -11.24 -10.86 -1.96
N ASP A 103 -12.42 -10.27 -1.85
CA ASP A 103 -13.57 -10.68 -2.66
C ASP A 103 -13.69 -9.89 -3.96
N TRP A 104 -13.32 -8.60 -3.97
CA TRP A 104 -13.39 -7.78 -5.17
C TRP A 104 -12.03 -7.66 -5.88
N LEU A 105 -10.95 -7.31 -5.17
CA LEU A 105 -9.62 -7.28 -5.79
C LEU A 105 -9.07 -8.69 -6.08
N GLY A 106 -9.64 -9.73 -5.49
CA GLY A 106 -9.21 -11.11 -5.67
C GLY A 106 -7.77 -11.34 -5.21
N LEU A 107 -7.36 -10.66 -4.14
CA LEU A 107 -6.05 -10.78 -3.54
C LEU A 107 -6.15 -11.43 -2.17
N ASN A 108 -5.23 -12.34 -1.91
CA ASN A 108 -5.05 -13.02 -0.64
C ASN A 108 -3.56 -13.33 -0.44
N GLY A 109 -3.17 -13.70 0.75
CA GLY A 109 -1.78 -14.10 1.01
C GLY A 109 -1.47 -14.14 2.50
N THR A 110 -0.33 -14.75 2.81
CA THR A 110 0.18 -14.80 4.17
C THR A 110 0.59 -13.39 4.62
N VAL A 111 0.11 -13.01 5.80
CA VAL A 111 0.49 -11.79 6.49
C VAL A 111 1.22 -12.17 7.77
N GLY A 112 2.43 -11.68 7.93
CA GLY A 112 3.22 -11.86 9.15
C GLY A 112 2.79 -10.91 10.27
N LYS A 113 3.69 -10.68 11.22
CA LYS A 113 3.48 -9.82 12.38
C LYS A 113 4.50 -8.68 12.38
N PRO A 114 4.13 -7.48 12.87
CA PRO A 114 5.13 -6.46 13.17
C PRO A 114 6.04 -6.94 14.32
N GLY A 115 7.28 -6.46 14.35
CA GLY A 115 8.24 -6.83 15.40
C GLY A 115 7.78 -6.50 16.83
N SER A 116 6.93 -5.47 16.97
CA SER A 116 6.24 -5.12 18.22
C SER A 116 4.77 -4.90 17.93
N GLU A 117 3.91 -5.81 18.37
CA GLU A 117 2.48 -5.76 18.14
C GLU A 117 1.74 -5.08 19.30
N HIS A 118 0.94 -4.04 18.97
CA HIS A 118 0.15 -3.34 19.95
C HIS A 118 -1.06 -4.19 20.40
N PRO A 119 -1.29 -4.43 21.71
CA PRO A 119 -2.33 -5.36 22.19
C PRO A 119 -3.75 -4.98 21.76
N LYS A 120 -4.03 -3.68 21.55
CA LYS A 120 -5.33 -3.20 21.06
C LYS A 120 -5.41 -3.09 19.52
N ARG A 121 -4.34 -3.38 18.81
CA ARG A 121 -4.24 -3.29 17.34
C ARG A 121 -3.55 -4.53 16.75
N PRO A 122 -4.02 -5.74 17.06
CA PRO A 122 -3.40 -6.95 16.55
C PRO A 122 -3.49 -7.00 15.02
N VAL A 123 -2.44 -7.52 14.39
CA VAL A 123 -2.44 -7.85 12.97
C VAL A 123 -2.96 -9.26 12.80
N MET A 124 -4.17 -9.39 12.29
CA MET A 124 -4.87 -10.65 12.05
C MET A 124 -4.87 -11.05 10.57
N GLY A 125 -4.29 -10.18 9.72
CA GLY A 125 -4.28 -10.37 8.28
C GLY A 125 -5.69 -10.44 7.71
N PHE A 126 -5.91 -11.36 6.78
CA PHE A 126 -7.22 -11.59 6.17
C PHE A 126 -8.27 -12.21 7.11
N GLY A 127 -7.89 -12.58 8.32
CA GLY A 127 -8.82 -12.97 9.39
C GLY A 127 -9.33 -11.80 10.25
N CYS A 128 -8.96 -10.56 9.94
CA CYS A 128 -9.45 -9.40 10.69
C CYS A 128 -10.97 -9.22 10.51
N PRO A 129 -11.78 -9.27 11.60
CA PRO A 129 -13.24 -9.18 11.49
C PRO A 129 -13.73 -7.72 11.38
N ARG A 130 -12.83 -6.74 11.52
CA ARG A 130 -13.17 -5.32 11.48
C ARG A 130 -13.00 -4.74 10.09
N SER A 131 -14.03 -4.00 9.65
CA SER A 131 -13.99 -3.27 8.39
C SER A 131 -13.20 -1.96 8.51
N GLU A 132 -12.49 -1.60 7.44
CA GLU A 132 -11.86 -0.29 7.26
C GLU A 132 -12.81 0.60 6.45
N VAL A 133 -13.56 1.46 7.13
CA VAL A 133 -14.60 2.30 6.51
C VAL A 133 -14.09 3.12 5.32
N SER A 134 -12.87 3.66 5.41
CA SER A 134 -12.27 4.40 4.29
C SER A 134 -12.02 3.51 3.08
N GLY A 135 -11.59 2.28 3.33
CA GLY A 135 -11.38 1.27 2.30
C GLY A 135 -12.67 0.79 1.67
N THR A 136 -13.66 0.46 2.49
CA THR A 136 -15.00 0.07 2.00
C THR A 136 -15.61 1.14 1.10
N ARG A 137 -15.44 2.43 1.45
CA ARG A 137 -15.96 3.54 0.64
C ARG A 137 -15.22 3.69 -0.68
N LEU A 138 -13.87 3.68 -0.66
CA LEU A 138 -13.08 3.86 -1.86
C LEU A 138 -13.26 2.69 -2.83
N TRP A 139 -13.05 1.47 -2.35
CA TRP A 139 -13.19 0.28 -3.20
C TRP A 139 -14.64 -0.04 -3.55
N GLY A 140 -15.61 0.30 -2.69
CA GLY A 140 -17.03 0.22 -3.00
C GLY A 140 -17.41 1.15 -4.15
N TRP A 141 -16.98 2.41 -4.11
CA TRP A 141 -17.14 3.34 -5.22
C TRP A 141 -16.49 2.83 -6.52
N ALA A 142 -15.28 2.29 -6.43
CA ALA A 142 -14.60 1.72 -7.59
C ALA A 142 -15.37 0.52 -8.17
N ARG A 143 -15.86 -0.39 -7.32
CA ARG A 143 -16.69 -1.53 -7.70
C ARG A 143 -17.99 -1.08 -8.36
N ASP A 144 -18.70 -0.16 -7.73
CA ASP A 144 -20.03 0.26 -8.17
C ASP A 144 -19.95 1.06 -9.48
N ARG A 145 -18.83 1.75 -9.73
CA ARG A 145 -18.62 2.56 -10.95
C ARG A 145 -18.03 1.76 -12.11
N PHE A 146 -17.13 0.82 -11.85
CA PHE A 146 -16.33 0.13 -12.89
C PHE A 146 -16.65 -1.36 -12.98
N GLY A 147 -17.50 -1.90 -12.11
CA GLY A 147 -17.85 -3.32 -12.05
C GLY A 147 -16.67 -4.18 -11.60
N ALA A 148 -15.78 -4.52 -12.52
CA ALA A 148 -14.60 -5.34 -12.26
C ALA A 148 -13.35 -4.49 -11.96
N PRO A 149 -12.38 -5.02 -11.19
CA PRO A 149 -11.11 -4.34 -10.92
C PRO A 149 -10.37 -3.91 -12.19
N ALA A 150 -10.40 -4.71 -13.25
CA ALA A 150 -9.75 -4.39 -14.51
C ALA A 150 -10.24 -3.05 -15.10
N GLY A 151 -11.53 -2.74 -15.01
CA GLY A 151 -12.09 -1.47 -15.47
C GLY A 151 -11.55 -0.28 -14.67
N PHE A 152 -11.46 -0.40 -13.35
CA PHE A 152 -10.88 0.63 -12.50
C PHE A 152 -9.39 0.82 -12.76
N PHE A 153 -8.62 -0.26 -12.75
CA PHE A 153 -7.17 -0.22 -12.94
C PHE A 153 -6.73 0.06 -14.39
N ALA A 154 -7.63 0.06 -15.37
CA ALA A 154 -7.33 0.58 -16.69
C ALA A 154 -6.99 2.08 -16.68
N MET A 155 -7.55 2.83 -15.72
CA MET A 155 -7.36 4.27 -15.60
C MET A 155 -6.62 4.67 -14.33
N PHE A 156 -6.93 4.05 -13.18
CA PHE A 156 -6.48 4.44 -11.86
C PHE A 156 -5.42 3.51 -11.30
N PHE A 157 -4.58 4.06 -10.43
CA PHE A 157 -3.78 3.30 -9.48
C PHE A 157 -3.92 3.93 -8.09
N VAL A 158 -3.85 3.13 -7.03
CA VAL A 158 -3.98 3.61 -5.64
C VAL A 158 -2.71 3.31 -4.87
N ALA A 159 -2.16 4.32 -4.21
CA ALA A 159 -1.00 4.20 -3.34
C ALA A 159 -1.21 4.95 -2.02
N ASN A 160 -0.41 4.66 -1.01
CA ASN A 160 -0.26 5.52 0.16
C ASN A 160 1.08 6.27 0.07
N TYR A 161 1.07 7.52 0.52
CA TYR A 161 2.26 8.36 0.63
C TYR A 161 3.23 7.83 1.67
N CYS A 162 2.78 7.62 2.91
CA CYS A 162 3.58 7.09 4.00
C CYS A 162 3.28 5.59 4.19
N PRO A 163 4.32 4.72 4.31
CA PRO A 163 4.12 3.30 4.50
C PRO A 163 3.88 2.89 5.96
N LEU A 164 4.07 3.81 6.91
CA LEU A 164 4.03 3.51 8.35
C LEU A 164 2.67 3.83 8.98
N ALA A 165 2.19 2.92 9.84
CA ALA A 165 1.11 3.21 10.78
C ALA A 165 1.68 3.45 12.18
N PHE A 166 1.20 4.50 12.85
CA PHE A 166 1.68 4.92 14.16
C PHE A 166 0.57 4.75 15.19
N PHE A 167 0.88 4.13 16.32
CA PHE A 167 -0.07 3.94 17.42
C PHE A 167 0.47 4.49 18.73
N GLU A 168 -0.38 5.21 19.45
CA GLU A 168 -0.13 5.63 20.82
C GLU A 168 -0.40 4.46 21.79
N ALA A 169 0.11 4.50 23.02
CA ALA A 169 -0.11 3.45 24.02
C ALA A 169 -1.61 3.15 24.29
N SER A 170 -2.48 4.13 24.06
CA SER A 170 -3.94 3.96 24.12
C SER A 170 -4.51 3.08 22.98
N GLY A 171 -3.74 2.86 21.91
CA GLY A 171 -4.17 2.28 20.64
C GLY A 171 -4.77 3.31 19.68
N ARG A 172 -4.69 4.60 19.99
CA ARG A 172 -5.10 5.65 19.07
C ARG A 172 -4.15 5.68 17.87
N ASN A 173 -4.73 5.75 16.66
CA ASN A 173 -3.96 5.97 15.44
C ASN A 173 -3.47 7.42 15.39
N ARG A 174 -2.16 7.61 15.15
CA ARG A 174 -1.54 8.90 14.94
C ARG A 174 -1.15 9.06 13.48
N THR A 175 -1.44 10.19 12.90
CA THR A 175 -1.13 10.49 11.51
C THR A 175 0.26 11.12 11.36
N PRO A 176 0.95 10.94 10.21
CA PRO A 176 2.30 11.46 10.00
C PRO A 176 2.44 12.97 10.22
N ASP A 177 1.40 13.76 9.93
CA ASP A 177 1.37 15.20 10.15
C ASP A 177 1.37 15.63 11.65
N LYS A 178 1.16 14.66 12.54
CA LYS A 178 1.17 14.87 14.00
C LYS A 178 2.50 14.49 14.67
N LEU A 179 3.45 14.01 13.90
CA LEU A 179 4.80 13.73 14.40
C LEU A 179 5.57 15.05 14.61
N PRO A 180 6.60 15.08 15.48
CA PRO A 180 7.52 16.21 15.58
C PRO A 180 8.22 16.50 14.24
N ALA A 181 8.53 17.76 13.95
CA ALA A 181 9.15 18.18 12.69
C ALA A 181 10.47 17.45 12.37
N GLY A 182 11.31 17.20 13.41
CA GLY A 182 12.54 16.45 13.25
C GLY A 182 12.35 14.99 12.84
N GLU A 183 11.21 14.38 13.17
CA GLU A 183 10.84 13.03 12.77
C GLU A 183 10.14 13.02 11.40
N GLN A 184 9.38 14.07 11.11
CA GLN A 184 8.73 14.24 9.80
C GLN A 184 9.74 14.40 8.68
N ALA A 185 10.79 15.18 8.86
CA ALA A 185 11.73 15.55 7.79
C ALA A 185 12.36 14.32 7.11
N PRO A 186 13.02 13.39 7.81
CA PRO A 186 13.59 12.21 7.18
C PRO A 186 12.53 11.26 6.63
N LEU A 187 11.39 11.10 7.31
CA LEU A 187 10.28 10.27 6.84
C LEU A 187 9.71 10.81 5.53
N PHE A 188 9.44 12.11 5.48
CA PHE A 188 8.86 12.72 4.28
C PHE A 188 9.84 12.76 3.11
N ALA A 189 11.14 12.93 3.37
CA ALA A 189 12.15 12.83 2.32
C ALA A 189 12.12 11.46 1.63
N ALA A 190 12.06 10.37 2.39
CA ALA A 190 11.95 9.02 1.85
C ALA A 190 10.62 8.80 1.10
N CYS A 191 9.50 9.30 1.64
CA CYS A 191 8.18 9.18 1.01
C CYS A 191 8.06 10.02 -0.26
N ASP A 192 8.61 11.24 -0.28
CA ASP A 192 8.63 12.11 -1.44
C ASP A 192 9.40 11.47 -2.59
N GLU A 193 10.58 10.90 -2.30
CA GLU A 193 11.38 10.20 -3.31
C GLU A 193 10.64 8.98 -3.87
N ALA A 194 10.02 8.18 -3.01
CA ALA A 194 9.24 7.04 -3.46
C ALA A 194 8.05 7.47 -4.34
N LEU A 195 7.39 8.58 -4.02
CA LEU A 195 6.29 9.13 -4.82
C LEU A 195 6.77 9.63 -6.19
N ARG A 196 7.91 10.33 -6.27
CA ARG A 196 8.51 10.76 -7.54
C ARG A 196 8.77 9.57 -8.45
N ARG A 197 9.46 8.57 -7.92
CA ARG A 197 9.77 7.34 -8.67
C ARG A 197 8.52 6.56 -9.10
N LEU A 198 7.48 6.56 -8.27
CA LEU A 198 6.18 5.98 -8.64
C LEU A 198 5.57 6.73 -9.82
N VAL A 199 5.61 8.06 -9.81
CA VAL A 199 5.11 8.90 -10.91
C VAL A 199 5.93 8.69 -12.18
N ASP A 200 7.24 8.60 -12.09
CA ASP A 200 8.12 8.29 -13.22
C ASP A 200 7.79 6.93 -13.87
N VAL A 201 7.44 5.92 -13.07
CA VAL A 201 7.03 4.60 -13.58
C VAL A 201 5.63 4.63 -14.16
N MET A 202 4.67 5.25 -13.44
CA MET A 202 3.25 5.21 -13.81
C MET A 202 2.88 6.18 -14.92
N GLN A 203 3.68 7.24 -15.14
CA GLN A 203 3.45 8.29 -16.15
C GLN A 203 2.02 8.85 -16.12
N PRO A 204 1.50 9.26 -14.94
CA PRO A 204 0.13 9.75 -14.85
C PRO A 204 0.02 11.17 -15.38
N THR A 205 -1.17 11.51 -15.91
CA THR A 205 -1.51 12.92 -16.17
C THR A 205 -2.02 13.62 -14.89
N HIS A 206 -2.51 12.83 -13.92
CA HIS A 206 -3.06 13.37 -12.66
C HIS A 206 -2.57 12.56 -11.46
N VAL A 207 -2.13 13.26 -10.43
CA VAL A 207 -1.93 12.71 -9.09
C VAL A 207 -2.95 13.36 -8.15
N VAL A 208 -3.82 12.56 -7.56
CA VAL A 208 -4.94 13.07 -6.77
C VAL A 208 -4.80 12.63 -5.31
N GLY A 209 -4.52 13.59 -4.43
CA GLY A 209 -4.48 13.35 -2.99
C GLY A 209 -5.88 13.04 -2.44
N VAL A 210 -6.01 11.89 -1.78
CA VAL A 210 -7.21 11.53 -1.05
C VAL A 210 -7.16 12.20 0.33
N GLY A 211 -7.70 13.41 0.40
CA GLY A 211 -7.62 14.31 1.55
C GLY A 211 -6.46 15.31 1.48
N SER A 212 -6.55 16.35 2.31
CA SER A 212 -5.67 17.52 2.27
C SER A 212 -4.20 17.22 2.56
N PHE A 213 -3.90 16.24 3.41
CA PHE A 213 -2.51 15.88 3.73
C PHE A 213 -1.80 15.32 2.48
N ALA A 214 -2.39 14.30 1.86
CA ALA A 214 -1.80 13.67 0.68
C ALA A 214 -1.67 14.65 -0.49
N PHE A 215 -2.65 15.53 -0.67
CA PHE A 215 -2.59 16.62 -1.65
C PHE A 215 -1.41 17.56 -1.40
N LYS A 216 -1.25 18.06 -0.16
CA LYS A 216 -0.14 18.96 0.19
C LYS A 216 1.22 18.29 -0.04
N ARG A 217 1.36 17.02 0.36
CA ARG A 217 2.61 16.27 0.15
C ARG A 217 2.88 16.02 -1.33
N ALA A 218 1.86 15.61 -2.10
CA ALA A 218 2.02 15.42 -3.54
C ALA A 218 2.46 16.71 -4.24
N ARG A 219 1.88 17.86 -3.90
CA ARG A 219 2.31 19.15 -4.45
C ARG A 219 3.76 19.49 -4.17
N ILE A 220 4.23 19.18 -2.95
CA ILE A 220 5.64 19.43 -2.57
C ILE A 220 6.56 18.43 -3.29
N ALA A 221 6.21 17.15 -3.23
CA ALA A 221 7.04 16.10 -3.79
C ALA A 221 7.18 16.19 -5.32
N LEU A 222 6.13 16.63 -6.01
CA LEU A 222 6.05 16.65 -7.47
C LEU A 222 6.20 18.06 -8.06
N ASP A 223 6.79 18.98 -7.30
CA ASP A 223 7.16 20.29 -7.83
C ASP A 223 8.14 20.12 -9.00
N GLY A 224 7.83 20.75 -10.14
CA GLY A 224 8.58 20.60 -11.38
C GLY A 224 8.23 19.39 -12.26
N PHE A 225 7.31 18.51 -11.83
CA PHE A 225 6.81 17.42 -12.67
C PHE A 225 5.67 17.90 -13.60
N ASP A 226 5.63 17.37 -14.81
CA ASP A 226 4.51 17.63 -15.76
C ASP A 226 3.31 16.73 -15.41
N VAL A 227 2.65 17.07 -14.30
CA VAL A 227 1.48 16.34 -13.78
C VAL A 227 0.53 17.28 -13.06
N VAL A 228 -0.77 17.10 -13.27
CA VAL A 228 -1.79 17.85 -12.54
C VAL A 228 -1.97 17.24 -11.14
N VAL A 229 -1.69 18.04 -10.10
CA VAL A 229 -1.91 17.59 -8.71
C VAL A 229 -3.23 18.15 -8.20
N GLY A 230 -4.19 17.24 -7.95
CA GLY A 230 -5.53 17.56 -7.44
C GLY A 230 -5.83 16.93 -6.08
N THR A 231 -7.05 17.14 -5.60
CA THR A 231 -7.53 16.54 -4.34
C THR A 231 -8.97 16.12 -4.41
N ILE A 232 -9.29 15.04 -3.69
CA ILE A 232 -10.67 14.64 -3.39
C ILE A 232 -10.85 14.50 -1.88
N LEU A 233 -12.11 14.57 -1.43
CA LEU A 233 -12.46 14.37 -0.02
C LEU A 233 -11.96 13.04 0.50
N HIS A 234 -11.38 13.02 1.72
CA HIS A 234 -10.97 11.77 2.37
C HIS A 234 -12.21 10.96 2.82
N PRO A 235 -12.26 9.64 2.57
CA PRO A 235 -13.40 8.77 2.91
C PRO A 235 -13.53 8.43 4.41
N SER A 236 -12.88 9.20 5.28
CA SER A 236 -12.89 8.94 6.73
C SER A 236 -14.28 9.04 7.34
N PRO A 237 -14.66 8.13 8.26
CA PRO A 237 -15.88 8.26 9.04
C PRO A 237 -15.88 9.49 9.98
N ALA A 238 -14.71 10.05 10.28
CA ALA A 238 -14.59 11.29 11.05
C ALA A 238 -14.96 12.54 10.23
N SER A 239 -15.15 12.43 8.90
CA SER A 239 -15.56 13.54 8.05
C SER A 239 -17.08 13.61 7.91
N PRO A 240 -17.77 14.65 8.42
CA PRO A 240 -19.20 14.81 8.23
C PRO A 240 -19.62 14.86 6.75
N MET A 241 -18.80 15.49 5.91
CA MET A 241 -19.07 15.53 4.46
C MET A 241 -18.99 14.13 3.81
N ALA A 242 -18.01 13.32 4.20
CA ALA A 242 -17.89 11.96 3.69
C ALA A 242 -19.06 11.06 4.14
N ASN A 243 -19.64 11.33 5.31
CA ASN A 243 -20.80 10.60 5.83
C ASN A 243 -22.10 10.92 5.07
N ARG A 244 -22.16 12.05 4.36
CA ARG A 244 -23.35 12.46 3.55
C ARG A 244 -23.36 11.87 2.14
N GLY A 245 -22.30 11.14 1.73
CA GLY A 245 -22.24 10.55 0.40
C GLY A 245 -20.89 10.76 -0.27
N TRP A 246 -19.85 10.09 0.26
CA TRP A 246 -18.47 10.24 -0.23
C TRP A 246 -18.32 9.93 -1.71
N ALA A 247 -18.97 8.88 -2.21
CA ALA A 247 -18.84 8.43 -3.61
C ALA A 247 -19.27 9.52 -4.61
N ALA A 248 -20.41 10.18 -4.35
CA ALA A 248 -20.89 11.28 -5.20
C ALA A 248 -19.93 12.50 -5.15
N ALA A 249 -19.46 12.85 -3.93
CA ALA A 249 -18.53 13.95 -3.76
C ALA A 249 -17.19 13.68 -4.48
N ALA A 250 -16.64 12.48 -4.34
CA ALA A 250 -15.40 12.09 -5.02
C ALA A 250 -15.55 12.11 -6.55
N SER A 251 -16.66 11.58 -7.08
CA SER A 251 -16.94 11.61 -8.52
C SER A 251 -17.04 13.03 -9.06
N HIS A 252 -17.74 13.90 -8.35
CA HIS A 252 -17.85 15.32 -8.73
C HIS A 252 -16.49 16.02 -8.71
N GLN A 253 -15.68 15.79 -7.68
CA GLN A 253 -14.34 16.38 -7.56
C GLN A 253 -13.37 15.86 -8.63
N LEU A 254 -13.42 14.59 -8.99
CA LEU A 254 -12.63 14.03 -10.08
C LEU A 254 -13.06 14.63 -11.44
N ALA A 255 -14.35 14.79 -11.68
CA ALA A 255 -14.85 15.43 -12.88
C ALA A 255 -14.39 16.91 -12.99
N ALA A 256 -14.39 17.63 -11.87
CA ALA A 256 -13.88 19.02 -11.82
C ALA A 256 -12.37 19.12 -12.13
N LEU A 257 -11.60 18.05 -11.95
CA LEU A 257 -10.20 17.95 -12.35
C LEU A 257 -10.03 17.52 -13.84
N GLY A 258 -11.10 17.41 -14.62
CA GLY A 258 -11.04 16.94 -16.00
C GLY A 258 -10.86 15.42 -16.13
N ILE A 259 -11.02 14.67 -15.03
CA ILE A 259 -10.94 13.22 -15.03
C ILE A 259 -12.33 12.66 -15.37
N GLY A 260 -12.62 12.58 -16.68
CA GLY A 260 -13.83 11.93 -17.18
C GLY A 260 -13.76 10.43 -16.90
N MET A 261 -14.71 9.95 -16.14
CA MET A 261 -14.92 8.51 -15.91
C MET A 261 -15.96 8.04 -16.92
N VAL A 262 -15.50 7.62 -18.11
CA VAL A 262 -16.36 6.98 -19.10
C VAL A 262 -16.79 5.63 -18.51
N GLY A 263 -18.10 5.48 -18.28
CA GLY A 263 -18.74 4.23 -17.93
C GLY A 263 -19.27 3.55 -19.15
#